data_956e6d1b4af44949f710850dd3cf4e05
#
_entry.id   956e6d1b4af44949f710850dd3cf4e05
#
_cell.length_a   1.000
_cell.length_b   1.000
_cell.length_c   1.000
_cell.angle_alpha   90.00
_cell.angle_beta   90.00
_cell.angle_gamma   90.00
#
_symmetry.space_group_name_H-M   'P 1'
#
loop_
_entity.id
_entity.type
_entity.pdbx_description
1 polymer ?
#
loop_
_entity_poly.entity_id
_entity_poly.type
_entity_poly.pdbx_seq_one_letter_code
_entity_poly.pdbx_strand_id
1 'polypeptide(L)'
;VIVTVTPNPSIDRTVVLPGELVRGGVLRVAESLDQPGGKGVNISRACVAAGVPTCAVLPVAADDPFVRELDRLGVPSAPVPPAGPMRVNLTLTEPDGTTTKLNAAGAEVCAADLDALAERVLAQPGDGWVVLAGSLPPGAPDDWYADLAARLRATGRRVAVDTSDAALEAVVARLAPGSAPSLLKPNAEELASVAGADAAELEDDPHRVALAARTLVDRGVTAVLATLGGAGAVLVDATGAWHAVPPPTRVVSTVGAGDSSLFGYLAADLRGAAAPDRLAAAVAYGSAAAALPGTTVPTPEDVRTHTVRVRALDLSATAHEGEPSWQS
;
A
#
# COMPACT_ATOMS: atom_id res chain seq x y z
N VAL A 1 16.83 4.27 -4.80
CA VAL A 1 16.48 2.93 -4.26
C VAL A 1 15.15 3.00 -3.47
N ILE A 2 14.38 1.92 -3.45
CA ILE A 2 13.21 1.77 -2.57
C ILE A 2 13.47 0.63 -1.59
N VAL A 3 13.61 0.94 -0.32
CA VAL A 3 13.71 -0.03 0.77
C VAL A 3 12.30 -0.27 1.30
N THR A 4 11.84 -1.53 1.31
CA THR A 4 10.52 -1.88 1.85
C THR A 4 10.66 -2.59 3.18
N VAL A 5 9.76 -2.31 4.11
CA VAL A 5 9.72 -2.93 5.43
C VAL A 5 8.39 -3.66 5.57
N THR A 6 8.45 -4.97 5.81
CA THR A 6 7.29 -5.83 6.01
C THR A 6 7.40 -6.50 7.37
N PRO A 7 6.88 -5.91 8.46
CA PRO A 7 7.04 -6.49 9.80
C PRO A 7 6.27 -7.80 10.00
N ASN A 8 5.22 -8.01 9.21
CA ASN A 8 4.33 -9.17 9.30
C ASN A 8 4.14 -9.83 7.93
N PRO A 9 5.22 -10.41 7.35
CA PRO A 9 5.15 -11.08 6.04
C PRO A 9 4.24 -12.30 6.11
N SER A 10 3.81 -12.78 4.93
CA SER A 10 2.93 -13.94 4.81
C SER A 10 3.30 -14.81 3.62
N ILE A 11 2.91 -16.08 3.68
CA ILE A 11 2.70 -16.89 2.50
C ILE A 11 1.26 -16.66 2.08
N ASP A 12 1.04 -16.08 0.90
CA ASP A 12 -0.29 -15.90 0.34
C ASP A 12 -0.63 -17.13 -0.49
N ARG A 13 -1.51 -17.97 0.07
CA ARG A 13 -1.97 -19.21 -0.53
C ARG A 13 -3.31 -19.02 -1.21
N THR A 14 -3.34 -19.17 -2.53
CA THR A 14 -4.57 -19.21 -3.30
C THR A 14 -4.96 -20.66 -3.56
N VAL A 15 -6.21 -21.01 -3.24
CA VAL A 15 -6.78 -22.34 -3.44
C VAL A 15 -7.99 -22.21 -4.36
N VAL A 16 -7.96 -22.93 -5.48
CA VAL A 16 -9.07 -22.99 -6.43
C VAL A 16 -9.96 -24.16 -6.06
N LEU A 17 -11.21 -23.85 -5.75
CA LEU A 17 -12.23 -24.85 -5.40
C LEU A 17 -12.87 -25.42 -6.67
N PRO A 18 -13.29 -26.70 -6.68
CA PRO A 18 -13.99 -27.31 -7.81
C PRO A 18 -15.47 -26.90 -7.91
N GLY A 19 -16.01 -26.20 -6.92
CA GLY A 19 -17.39 -25.78 -6.78
C GLY A 19 -17.52 -24.76 -5.65
N GLU A 20 -18.75 -24.44 -5.25
CA GLU A 20 -19.05 -23.57 -4.12
C GLU A 20 -18.44 -24.08 -2.81
N LEU A 21 -18.07 -23.14 -1.93
CA LEU A 21 -17.59 -23.44 -0.59
C LEU A 21 -18.72 -24.01 0.28
N VAL A 22 -18.64 -25.32 0.56
CA VAL A 22 -19.62 -26.02 1.39
C VAL A 22 -19.19 -26.01 2.86
N ARG A 23 -19.92 -25.26 3.66
CA ARG A 23 -19.69 -25.18 5.11
C ARG A 23 -19.89 -26.55 5.78
N GLY A 24 -18.86 -27.03 6.47
CA GLY A 24 -18.85 -28.35 7.10
C GLY A 24 -18.57 -29.53 6.16
N GLY A 25 -18.34 -29.26 4.86
CA GLY A 25 -17.99 -30.26 3.86
C GLY A 25 -16.50 -30.56 3.80
N VAL A 26 -16.14 -31.63 3.06
CA VAL A 26 -14.76 -31.96 2.68
C VAL A 26 -14.63 -31.71 1.18
N LEU A 27 -13.83 -30.73 0.82
CA LEU A 27 -13.56 -30.37 -0.58
C LEU A 27 -12.16 -30.82 -0.98
N ARG A 28 -12.02 -31.41 -2.18
CA ARG A 28 -10.71 -31.68 -2.79
C ARG A 28 -10.42 -30.52 -3.73
N VAL A 29 -9.36 -29.75 -3.41
CA VAL A 29 -8.98 -28.58 -4.18
C VAL A 29 -8.47 -28.95 -5.58
N ALA A 30 -8.77 -28.11 -6.57
CA ALA A 30 -8.32 -28.32 -7.92
C ALA A 30 -6.85 -27.88 -8.08
N GLU A 31 -6.49 -26.73 -7.48
CA GLU A 31 -5.17 -26.12 -7.55
C GLU A 31 -4.85 -25.39 -6.26
N SER A 32 -3.57 -25.33 -5.89
CA SER A 32 -3.07 -24.51 -4.80
C SER A 32 -1.74 -23.86 -5.20
N LEU A 33 -1.65 -22.54 -5.01
CA LEU A 33 -0.47 -21.73 -5.34
C LEU A 33 -0.04 -20.93 -4.12
N ASP A 34 1.23 -21.07 -3.73
CA ASP A 34 1.86 -20.27 -2.68
C ASP A 34 2.71 -19.17 -3.31
N GLN A 35 2.57 -17.94 -2.80
CA GLN A 35 3.37 -16.79 -3.22
C GLN A 35 3.89 -16.04 -1.98
N PRO A 36 5.12 -15.47 -2.04
CA PRO A 36 5.58 -14.60 -0.99
C PRO A 36 4.70 -13.34 -0.98
N GLY A 37 4.14 -13.05 0.20
CA GLY A 37 3.18 -11.99 0.43
C GLY A 37 3.61 -10.99 1.48
N GLY A 38 2.79 -9.94 1.59
CA GLY A 38 2.99 -8.76 2.41
C GLY A 38 3.19 -7.52 1.55
N LYS A 39 2.59 -6.39 1.97
CA LYS A 39 2.56 -5.16 1.18
C LYS A 39 3.96 -4.71 0.71
N GLY A 40 4.95 -4.69 1.61
CA GLY A 40 6.32 -4.30 1.25
C GLY A 40 6.98 -5.26 0.26
N VAL A 41 6.71 -6.57 0.39
CA VAL A 41 7.18 -7.58 -0.56
C VAL A 41 6.58 -7.34 -1.95
N ASN A 42 5.28 -7.06 -2.04
CA ASN A 42 4.60 -6.75 -3.30
C ASN A 42 5.19 -5.51 -3.97
N ILE A 43 5.48 -4.47 -3.18
CA ILE A 43 6.14 -3.24 -3.67
C ILE A 43 7.55 -3.56 -4.18
N SER A 44 8.34 -4.38 -3.48
CA SER A 44 9.67 -4.78 -3.96
C SER A 44 9.60 -5.61 -5.24
N ARG A 45 8.61 -6.51 -5.38
CA ARG A 45 8.36 -7.23 -6.64
C ARG A 45 8.04 -6.26 -7.79
N ALA A 46 7.22 -5.21 -7.53
CA ALA A 46 6.95 -4.16 -8.51
C ALA A 46 8.21 -3.39 -8.90
N CYS A 47 9.09 -3.09 -7.94
CA CYS A 47 10.38 -2.48 -8.21
C CYS A 47 11.22 -3.34 -9.18
N VAL A 48 11.33 -4.63 -8.91
CA VAL A 48 12.09 -5.57 -9.77
C VAL A 48 11.50 -5.62 -11.17
N ALA A 49 10.17 -5.77 -11.30
CA ALA A 49 9.49 -5.80 -12.58
C ALA A 49 9.72 -4.54 -13.44
N ALA A 50 9.93 -3.40 -12.77
CA ALA A 50 10.19 -2.12 -13.44
C ALA A 50 11.68 -1.71 -13.48
N GLY A 51 12.59 -2.57 -13.06
CA GLY A 51 14.03 -2.28 -13.04
C GLY A 51 14.44 -1.20 -12.02
N VAL A 52 13.62 -0.96 -10.99
CA VAL A 52 13.94 -0.02 -9.91
C VAL A 52 14.67 -0.74 -8.78
N PRO A 53 15.86 -0.27 -8.37
CA PRO A 53 16.60 -0.89 -7.26
C PRO A 53 15.78 -0.93 -5.97
N THR A 54 15.76 -2.09 -5.31
CA THR A 54 14.97 -2.31 -4.08
C THR A 54 15.71 -3.23 -3.10
N CYS A 55 15.28 -3.22 -1.84
CA CYS A 55 15.65 -4.20 -0.83
C CYS A 55 14.46 -4.42 0.11
N ALA A 56 14.02 -5.66 0.27
CA ALA A 56 12.96 -6.03 1.20
C ALA A 56 13.56 -6.38 2.59
N VAL A 57 13.20 -5.60 3.61
CA VAL A 57 13.59 -5.85 5.01
C VAL A 57 12.41 -6.51 5.73
N LEU A 58 12.61 -7.71 6.27
CA LEU A 58 11.51 -8.51 6.84
C LEU A 58 12.03 -9.55 7.86
N PRO A 59 11.20 -9.92 8.87
CA PRO A 59 11.55 -10.93 9.85
C PRO A 59 11.31 -12.34 9.27
N VAL A 60 12.38 -12.93 8.74
CA VAL A 60 12.39 -14.29 8.19
C VAL A 60 13.79 -14.88 8.35
N ALA A 61 13.91 -16.18 8.59
CA ALA A 61 15.22 -16.82 8.66
C ALA A 61 15.92 -16.76 7.29
N ALA A 62 17.23 -16.51 7.28
CA ALA A 62 17.99 -16.33 6.03
C ALA A 62 18.00 -17.58 5.12
N ASP A 63 17.80 -18.77 5.71
CA ASP A 63 17.73 -20.05 5.00
C ASP A 63 16.27 -20.52 4.72
N ASP A 64 15.27 -19.69 5.04
CA ASP A 64 13.87 -20.02 4.81
C ASP A 64 13.53 -20.17 3.31
N PRO A 65 12.63 -21.11 2.94
CA PRO A 65 12.12 -21.21 1.57
C PRO A 65 11.57 -19.90 1.01
N PHE A 66 11.02 -19.04 1.87
CA PHE A 66 10.54 -17.72 1.49
C PHE A 66 11.64 -16.81 0.91
N VAL A 67 12.82 -16.79 1.53
CA VAL A 67 13.99 -16.02 1.04
C VAL A 67 14.44 -16.57 -0.31
N ARG A 68 14.52 -17.91 -0.44
CA ARG A 68 14.86 -18.54 -1.74
C ARG A 68 13.87 -18.19 -2.84
N GLU A 69 12.60 -18.07 -2.52
CA GLU A 69 11.60 -17.63 -3.49
C GLU A 69 11.74 -16.15 -3.84
N LEU A 70 12.07 -15.27 -2.88
CA LEU A 70 12.42 -13.87 -3.18
C LEU A 70 13.62 -13.79 -4.13
N ASP A 71 14.67 -14.58 -3.86
CA ASP A 71 15.87 -14.65 -4.71
C ASP A 71 15.50 -15.11 -6.13
N ARG A 72 14.65 -16.15 -6.27
CA ARG A 72 14.15 -16.62 -7.57
C ARG A 72 13.37 -15.55 -8.33
N LEU A 73 12.65 -14.70 -7.62
CA LEU A 73 11.93 -13.55 -8.16
C LEU A 73 12.83 -12.32 -8.40
N GLY A 74 14.12 -12.43 -8.09
CA GLY A 74 15.08 -11.33 -8.23
C GLY A 74 14.89 -10.20 -7.20
N VAL A 75 14.20 -10.44 -6.09
CA VAL A 75 13.96 -9.45 -5.02
C VAL A 75 15.07 -9.53 -3.99
N PRO A 76 16.01 -8.57 -3.95
CA PRO A 76 17.00 -8.50 -2.89
C PRO A 76 16.33 -8.35 -1.53
N SER A 77 16.79 -9.13 -0.54
CA SER A 77 16.24 -9.09 0.80
C SER A 77 17.30 -8.89 1.87
N ALA A 78 16.89 -8.30 2.98
CA ALA A 78 17.71 -8.11 4.18
C ALA A 78 16.96 -8.72 5.38
N PRO A 79 17.00 -10.05 5.53
CA PRO A 79 16.27 -10.75 6.56
C PRO A 79 16.81 -10.44 7.96
N VAL A 80 15.91 -10.51 8.96
CA VAL A 80 16.23 -10.53 10.39
C VAL A 80 15.62 -11.79 11.00
N PRO A 81 16.14 -12.31 12.13
CA PRO A 81 15.55 -13.47 12.79
C PRO A 81 14.05 -13.27 13.07
N PRO A 82 13.19 -14.23 12.76
CA PRO A 82 11.75 -14.14 13.02
C PRO A 82 11.43 -14.51 14.48
N ALA A 83 10.39 -13.91 15.05
CA ALA A 83 9.86 -14.26 16.38
C ALA A 83 9.18 -15.64 16.42
N GLY A 84 8.74 -16.13 15.27
CA GLY A 84 8.02 -17.42 15.16
C GLY A 84 7.72 -17.80 13.71
N PRO A 85 6.85 -18.78 13.48
CA PRO A 85 6.52 -19.23 12.14
C PRO A 85 5.83 -18.16 11.34
N MET A 86 6.13 -18.12 10.04
CA MET A 86 5.46 -17.23 9.10
C MET A 86 3.98 -17.58 8.98
N ARG A 87 3.13 -16.55 8.95
CA ARG A 87 1.69 -16.73 8.75
C ARG A 87 1.36 -17.11 7.31
N VAL A 88 0.25 -17.82 7.15
CA VAL A 88 -0.34 -18.13 5.85
C VAL A 88 -1.67 -17.39 5.73
N ASN A 89 -1.81 -16.53 4.73
CA ASN A 89 -3.09 -15.98 4.32
C ASN A 89 -3.68 -16.91 3.26
N LEU A 90 -4.93 -17.31 3.44
CA LEU A 90 -5.60 -18.22 2.54
C LEU A 90 -6.68 -17.47 1.73
N THR A 91 -6.62 -17.57 0.42
CA THR A 91 -7.67 -17.11 -0.49
C THR A 91 -8.31 -18.33 -1.14
N LEU A 92 -9.59 -18.55 -0.88
CA LEU A 92 -10.40 -19.58 -1.54
C LEU A 92 -11.11 -18.93 -2.72
N THR A 93 -10.96 -19.47 -3.92
CA THR A 93 -11.60 -18.97 -5.14
C THR A 93 -12.56 -20.00 -5.68
N GLU A 94 -13.82 -19.62 -5.85
CA GLU A 94 -14.88 -20.44 -6.42
C GLU A 94 -14.95 -20.29 -7.94
N PRO A 95 -15.58 -21.22 -8.69
CA PRO A 95 -15.62 -21.16 -10.15
C PRO A 95 -16.34 -19.93 -10.73
N ASP A 96 -17.24 -19.32 -9.97
CA ASP A 96 -17.94 -18.08 -10.36
C ASP A 96 -17.11 -16.80 -10.12
N GLY A 97 -15.91 -16.94 -9.52
CA GLY A 97 -15.02 -15.84 -9.15
C GLY A 97 -15.21 -15.31 -7.73
N THR A 98 -16.18 -15.84 -6.97
CA THR A 98 -16.33 -15.51 -5.55
C THR A 98 -15.06 -15.88 -4.79
N THR A 99 -14.59 -14.98 -3.92
CA THR A 99 -13.39 -15.21 -3.11
C THR A 99 -13.67 -15.05 -1.62
N THR A 100 -13.18 -16.02 -0.83
CA THR A 100 -13.18 -15.96 0.64
C THR A 100 -11.74 -15.87 1.13
N LYS A 101 -11.44 -14.87 1.97
CA LYS A 101 -10.09 -14.64 2.51
C LYS A 101 -10.05 -14.94 3.99
N LEU A 102 -9.03 -15.68 4.42
CA LEU A 102 -8.73 -16.01 5.81
C LEU A 102 -7.30 -15.53 6.10
N ASN A 103 -7.17 -14.43 6.82
CA ASN A 103 -5.87 -13.84 7.14
C ASN A 103 -5.45 -14.23 8.56
N ALA A 104 -4.28 -14.84 8.69
CA ALA A 104 -3.71 -15.16 10.00
C ALA A 104 -3.05 -13.92 10.64
N ALA A 105 -3.06 -13.84 11.96
CA ALA A 105 -2.50 -12.72 12.71
C ALA A 105 -0.97 -12.60 12.56
N GLY A 106 -0.26 -13.73 12.51
CA GLY A 106 1.20 -13.81 12.51
C GLY A 106 1.76 -14.19 13.88
N ALA A 107 3.08 -14.30 13.97
CA ALA A 107 3.77 -14.59 15.23
C ALA A 107 3.74 -13.38 16.16
N GLU A 108 3.63 -13.64 17.46
CA GLU A 108 3.75 -12.59 18.49
C GLU A 108 5.22 -12.15 18.61
N VAL A 109 5.44 -10.84 18.59
CA VAL A 109 6.78 -10.23 18.65
C VAL A 109 7.01 -9.55 20.00
N CYS A 110 8.27 -9.44 20.38
CA CYS A 110 8.70 -8.62 21.51
C CYS A 110 9.47 -7.38 21.04
N ALA A 111 9.80 -6.48 21.96
CA ALA A 111 10.55 -5.26 21.66
C ALA A 111 11.90 -5.55 20.96
N ALA A 112 12.61 -6.60 21.38
CA ALA A 112 13.91 -6.95 20.77
C ALA A 112 13.79 -7.36 19.30
N ASP A 113 12.72 -8.03 18.90
CA ASP A 113 12.45 -8.39 17.50
C ASP A 113 12.23 -7.14 16.65
N LEU A 114 11.47 -6.20 17.16
CA LEU A 114 11.16 -4.92 16.52
C LEU A 114 12.39 -4.01 16.43
N ASP A 115 13.22 -3.98 17.47
CA ASP A 115 14.49 -3.25 17.48
C ASP A 115 15.46 -3.81 16.44
N ALA A 116 15.59 -5.15 16.34
CA ALA A 116 16.41 -5.78 15.32
C ALA A 116 15.94 -5.44 13.90
N LEU A 117 14.63 -5.41 13.68
CA LEU A 117 14.06 -5.00 12.40
C LEU A 117 14.35 -3.51 12.10
N ALA A 118 14.14 -2.62 13.07
CA ALA A 118 14.40 -1.19 12.94
C ALA A 118 15.87 -0.90 12.63
N GLU A 119 16.80 -1.53 13.35
CA GLU A 119 18.25 -1.39 13.12
C GLU A 119 18.63 -1.90 11.71
N ARG A 120 18.04 -3.01 11.27
CA ARG A 120 18.27 -3.52 9.91
C ARG A 120 17.82 -2.55 8.84
N VAL A 121 16.68 -1.85 9.05
CA VAL A 121 16.18 -0.79 8.16
C VAL A 121 17.11 0.41 8.15
N LEU A 122 17.55 0.88 9.33
CA LEU A 122 18.47 2.01 9.47
C LEU A 122 19.84 1.75 8.83
N ALA A 123 20.27 0.50 8.80
CA ALA A 123 21.52 0.09 8.15
C ALA A 123 21.45 0.04 6.61
N GLN A 124 20.25 0.15 6.01
CA GLN A 124 20.13 0.16 4.54
C GLN A 124 20.63 1.48 3.94
N PRO A 125 21.14 1.49 2.68
CA PRO A 125 21.55 2.72 1.99
C PRO A 125 20.42 3.76 1.94
N GLY A 126 20.77 5.06 2.02
CA GLY A 126 19.87 6.08 2.50
C GLY A 126 19.35 7.14 1.53
N ASP A 127 19.55 7.05 0.22
CA ASP A 127 19.25 8.13 -0.74
C ASP A 127 17.94 7.97 -1.52
N GLY A 128 17.03 7.13 -1.04
CA GLY A 128 15.76 6.85 -1.72
C GLY A 128 14.55 6.93 -0.80
N TRP A 129 13.64 6.01 -1.00
CA TRP A 129 12.45 5.84 -0.18
C TRP A 129 12.60 4.67 0.79
N VAL A 130 12.09 4.85 2.00
CA VAL A 130 11.79 3.75 2.92
C VAL A 130 10.27 3.62 3.01
N VAL A 131 9.75 2.43 2.74
CA VAL A 131 8.30 2.15 2.74
C VAL A 131 8.00 1.26 3.94
N LEU A 132 7.25 1.77 4.89
CA LEU A 132 6.73 1.04 6.04
C LEU A 132 5.34 0.53 5.65
N ALA A 133 5.19 -0.78 5.42
CA ALA A 133 4.00 -1.30 4.76
C ALA A 133 3.45 -2.58 5.40
N GLY A 134 2.13 -2.63 5.50
CA GLY A 134 1.35 -3.75 6.01
C GLY A 134 0.93 -3.62 7.47
N SER A 135 0.23 -4.64 7.97
CA SER A 135 -0.18 -4.73 9.36
C SER A 135 1.01 -4.99 10.28
N LEU A 136 0.94 -4.49 11.50
CA LEU A 136 1.87 -4.89 12.55
C LEU A 136 1.55 -6.31 13.04
N PRO A 137 2.56 -7.09 13.44
CA PRO A 137 2.35 -8.40 14.07
C PRO A 137 1.79 -8.25 15.49
N PRO A 138 1.15 -9.29 16.07
CA PRO A 138 0.76 -9.31 17.47
C PRO A 138 1.92 -8.99 18.41
N GLY A 139 1.67 -8.25 19.48
CA GLY A 139 2.70 -7.81 20.44
C GLY A 139 3.46 -6.54 20.02
N ALA A 140 3.35 -6.09 18.77
CA ALA A 140 3.92 -4.81 18.38
C ALA A 140 3.09 -3.64 18.94
N PRO A 141 3.74 -2.59 19.48
CA PRO A 141 3.03 -1.36 19.83
C PRO A 141 2.41 -0.70 18.59
N ASP A 142 1.21 -0.17 18.70
CA ASP A 142 0.52 0.48 17.58
C ASP A 142 1.31 1.66 16.99
N ASP A 143 2.13 2.31 17.80
CA ASP A 143 2.93 3.46 17.43
C ASP A 143 4.33 3.12 16.85
N TRP A 144 4.65 1.82 16.67
CA TRP A 144 5.96 1.42 16.16
C TRP A 144 6.30 2.03 14.80
N TYR A 145 5.33 2.14 13.89
CA TYR A 145 5.54 2.80 12.61
C TYR A 145 5.79 4.30 12.74
N ALA A 146 5.10 4.97 13.68
CA ALA A 146 5.31 6.38 13.94
C ALA A 146 6.73 6.65 14.46
N ASP A 147 7.21 5.83 15.41
CA ASP A 147 8.55 5.94 15.97
C ASP A 147 9.64 5.65 14.92
N LEU A 148 9.48 4.58 14.13
CA LEU A 148 10.45 4.26 13.08
C LEU A 148 10.46 5.33 11.98
N ALA A 149 9.29 5.87 11.59
CA ALA A 149 9.20 6.95 10.62
C ALA A 149 9.94 8.20 11.13
N ALA A 150 9.73 8.60 12.39
CA ALA A 150 10.43 9.73 13.00
C ALA A 150 11.95 9.53 13.03
N ARG A 151 12.43 8.35 13.42
CA ARG A 151 13.86 8.00 13.41
C ARG A 151 14.46 8.10 11.99
N LEU A 152 13.77 7.59 10.98
CA LEU A 152 14.20 7.64 9.60
C LEU A 152 14.20 9.09 9.05
N ARG A 153 13.14 9.85 9.36
CA ARG A 153 13.05 11.26 8.98
C ARG A 153 14.17 12.11 9.58
N ALA A 154 14.55 11.84 10.83
CA ALA A 154 15.69 12.50 11.48
C ALA A 154 17.03 12.27 10.75
N THR A 155 17.16 11.20 9.99
CA THR A 155 18.32 10.94 9.12
C THR A 155 18.21 11.53 7.72
N GLY A 156 17.16 12.31 7.43
CA GLY A 156 16.90 12.93 6.13
C GLY A 156 16.24 12.00 5.10
N ARG A 157 15.85 10.78 5.46
CA ARG A 157 15.22 9.82 4.55
C ARG A 157 13.78 10.20 4.22
N ARG A 158 13.34 9.91 3.01
CA ARG A 158 11.93 9.96 2.63
C ARG A 158 11.23 8.69 3.07
N VAL A 159 10.12 8.84 3.81
CA VAL A 159 9.37 7.72 4.37
C VAL A 159 7.96 7.72 3.82
N ALA A 160 7.52 6.59 3.27
CA ALA A 160 6.13 6.32 2.93
C ALA A 160 5.54 5.32 3.93
N VAL A 161 4.30 5.55 4.34
CA VAL A 161 3.57 4.63 5.23
C VAL A 161 2.29 4.17 4.54
N ASP A 162 2.09 2.85 4.50
CA ASP A 162 0.90 2.17 3.99
C ASP A 162 0.46 1.11 4.99
N THR A 163 -0.30 1.51 5.99
CA THR A 163 -0.83 0.67 7.07
C THR A 163 -2.29 1.02 7.35
N SER A 164 -2.96 0.23 8.17
CA SER A 164 -4.37 0.37 8.51
C SER A 164 -4.59 0.36 10.03
N ASP A 165 -5.83 0.55 10.43
CA ASP A 165 -6.33 0.36 11.79
C ASP A 165 -5.53 1.16 12.84
N ALA A 166 -5.34 0.61 14.04
CA ALA A 166 -4.68 1.25 15.17
C ALA A 166 -3.26 1.79 14.82
N ALA A 167 -2.53 1.09 13.94
CA ALA A 167 -1.20 1.55 13.52
C ALA A 167 -1.27 2.84 12.66
N LEU A 168 -2.27 2.99 11.80
CA LEU A 168 -2.48 4.22 11.05
C LEU A 168 -2.94 5.35 11.97
N GLU A 169 -3.86 5.07 12.89
CA GLU A 169 -4.33 6.04 13.89
C GLU A 169 -3.17 6.57 14.75
N ALA A 170 -2.28 5.68 15.19
CA ALA A 170 -1.09 6.05 15.95
C ALA A 170 -0.10 6.90 15.15
N VAL A 171 0.12 6.59 13.85
CA VAL A 171 0.93 7.44 12.97
C VAL A 171 0.32 8.82 12.85
N VAL A 172 -1.00 8.91 12.62
CA VAL A 172 -1.70 10.19 12.48
C VAL A 172 -1.73 10.95 13.80
N ALA A 173 -1.93 10.28 14.95
CA ALA A 173 -1.90 10.94 16.26
C ALA A 173 -0.57 11.65 16.55
N ARG A 174 0.54 11.09 16.05
CA ARG A 174 1.91 11.59 16.28
C ARG A 174 2.46 12.49 15.16
N LEU A 175 1.64 12.92 14.22
CA LEU A 175 2.09 13.82 13.14
C LEU A 175 2.60 15.13 13.72
N ALA A 176 3.84 15.49 13.35
CA ALA A 176 4.44 16.78 13.67
C ALA A 176 5.42 17.19 12.56
N PRO A 177 5.59 18.51 12.31
CA PRO A 177 6.55 18.99 11.33
C PRO A 177 7.96 18.43 11.59
N GLY A 178 8.59 17.90 10.54
CA GLY A 178 9.94 17.33 10.60
C GLY A 178 10.03 15.85 10.96
N SER A 179 9.05 15.28 11.69
CA SER A 179 8.99 13.85 12.02
C SER A 179 7.93 13.08 11.25
N ALA A 180 6.92 13.77 10.73
CA ALA A 180 5.85 13.18 9.93
C ALA A 180 6.40 12.45 8.67
N PRO A 181 5.74 11.37 8.23
CA PRO A 181 6.07 10.70 6.99
C PRO A 181 6.07 11.66 5.79
N SER A 182 6.89 11.35 4.77
CA SER A 182 6.87 12.09 3.51
C SER A 182 5.63 11.77 2.68
N LEU A 183 5.11 10.55 2.81
CA LEU A 183 3.91 10.10 2.12
C LEU A 183 3.06 9.21 3.05
N LEU A 184 1.77 9.50 3.12
CA LEU A 184 0.76 8.57 3.63
C LEU A 184 -0.11 8.11 2.47
N LYS A 185 -0.43 6.80 2.43
CA LYS A 185 -1.31 6.24 1.41
C LYS A 185 -2.51 5.54 2.05
N PRO A 186 -3.51 6.25 2.55
CA PRO A 186 -4.76 5.64 2.99
C PRO A 186 -5.67 5.30 1.78
N ASN A 187 -6.60 4.36 1.97
CA ASN A 187 -7.82 4.27 1.17
C ASN A 187 -8.90 5.20 1.73
N ALA A 188 -10.10 5.21 1.13
CA ALA A 188 -11.19 6.10 1.57
C ALA A 188 -11.64 5.82 3.02
N GLU A 189 -11.81 4.54 3.40
CA GLU A 189 -12.20 4.13 4.75
C GLU A 189 -11.13 4.49 5.78
N GLU A 190 -9.86 4.21 5.48
CA GLU A 190 -8.71 4.54 6.32
C GLU A 190 -8.57 6.06 6.51
N LEU A 191 -8.75 6.84 5.42
CA LEU A 191 -8.70 8.30 5.51
C LEU A 191 -9.86 8.84 6.35
N ALA A 192 -11.08 8.31 6.16
CA ALA A 192 -12.25 8.71 6.92
C ALA A 192 -12.03 8.49 8.43
N SER A 193 -11.51 7.32 8.81
CA SER A 193 -11.27 6.98 10.22
C SER A 193 -10.31 7.95 10.89
N VAL A 194 -9.23 8.35 10.22
CA VAL A 194 -8.21 9.24 10.81
C VAL A 194 -8.48 10.73 10.65
N ALA A 195 -9.36 11.11 9.71
CA ALA A 195 -9.78 12.50 9.51
C ALA A 195 -11.08 12.85 10.27
N GLY A 196 -11.76 11.86 10.87
CA GLY A 196 -13.04 12.05 11.54
C GLY A 196 -14.18 12.36 10.56
N ALA A 197 -14.13 11.79 9.35
CA ALA A 197 -15.13 11.96 8.28
C ALA A 197 -15.97 10.69 8.11
N ASP A 198 -17.08 10.80 7.37
CA ASP A 198 -17.89 9.66 6.98
C ASP A 198 -17.27 9.00 5.73
N ALA A 199 -17.04 7.68 5.78
CA ALA A 199 -16.42 6.94 4.68
C ALA A 199 -17.26 6.98 3.40
N ALA A 200 -18.59 6.87 3.51
CA ALA A 200 -19.49 6.91 2.36
C ALA A 200 -19.46 8.29 1.66
N GLU A 201 -19.31 9.36 2.45
CA GLU A 201 -19.18 10.71 1.88
C GLU A 201 -17.85 10.92 1.14
N LEU A 202 -16.80 10.21 1.54
CA LEU A 202 -15.49 10.30 0.91
C LEU A 202 -15.40 9.46 -0.39
N GLU A 203 -16.08 8.31 -0.46
CA GLU A 203 -15.99 7.43 -1.64
C GLU A 203 -16.46 8.11 -2.93
N ASP A 204 -17.50 8.95 -2.85
CA ASP A 204 -18.18 9.54 -4.00
C ASP A 204 -17.71 10.97 -4.31
N ASP A 205 -16.97 11.63 -3.39
CA ASP A 205 -16.57 13.03 -3.58
C ASP A 205 -15.06 13.26 -3.43
N PRO A 206 -14.31 13.29 -4.53
CA PRO A 206 -12.87 13.56 -4.53
C PRO A 206 -12.48 14.91 -3.89
N HIS A 207 -13.39 15.89 -3.86
CA HIS A 207 -13.12 17.18 -3.22
C HIS A 207 -13.13 17.03 -1.69
N ARG A 208 -14.09 16.29 -1.12
CA ARG A 208 -14.11 15.96 0.32
C ARG A 208 -12.88 15.12 0.72
N VAL A 209 -12.49 14.15 -0.12
CA VAL A 209 -11.24 13.41 0.09
C VAL A 209 -10.03 14.35 0.16
N ALA A 210 -9.96 15.32 -0.76
CA ALA A 210 -8.86 16.27 -0.79
C ALA A 210 -8.85 17.19 0.44
N LEU A 211 -10.02 17.63 0.94
CA LEU A 211 -10.11 18.39 2.19
C LEU A 211 -9.66 17.56 3.40
N ALA A 212 -10.10 16.29 3.51
CA ALA A 212 -9.67 15.40 4.58
C ALA A 212 -8.14 15.16 4.51
N ALA A 213 -7.60 14.86 3.33
CA ALA A 213 -6.16 14.68 3.12
C ALA A 213 -5.35 15.96 3.44
N ARG A 214 -5.89 17.15 3.16
CA ARG A 214 -5.26 18.44 3.49
C ARG A 214 -4.99 18.56 4.97
N THR A 215 -5.90 18.11 5.85
CA THR A 215 -5.69 18.17 7.30
C THR A 215 -4.43 17.42 7.75
N LEU A 216 -4.07 16.33 7.07
CA LEU A 216 -2.87 15.56 7.37
C LEU A 216 -1.60 16.27 6.82
N VAL A 217 -1.71 16.90 5.66
CA VAL A 217 -0.61 17.72 5.10
C VAL A 217 -0.33 18.91 6.01
N ASP A 218 -1.35 19.59 6.51
CA ASP A 218 -1.21 20.74 7.42
C ASP A 218 -0.58 20.34 8.77
N ARG A 219 -0.63 19.05 9.13
CA ARG A 219 0.04 18.47 10.30
C ARG A 219 1.45 17.95 10.01
N GLY A 220 2.00 18.18 8.81
CA GLY A 220 3.39 17.95 8.49
C GLY A 220 3.69 16.80 7.53
N VAL A 221 2.68 16.04 7.08
CA VAL A 221 2.86 15.05 6.00
C VAL A 221 3.18 15.79 4.69
N THR A 222 4.23 15.37 3.97
CA THR A 222 4.60 16.08 2.74
C THR A 222 3.57 15.86 1.62
N ALA A 223 3.02 14.65 1.49
CA ALA A 223 1.96 14.33 0.56
C ALA A 223 1.06 13.21 1.08
N VAL A 224 -0.22 13.25 0.69
CA VAL A 224 -1.21 12.19 0.95
C VAL A 224 -1.74 11.69 -0.38
N LEU A 225 -1.62 10.38 -0.62
CA LEU A 225 -2.16 9.67 -1.77
C LEU A 225 -3.36 8.84 -1.30
N ALA A 226 -4.57 9.38 -1.41
CA ALA A 226 -5.79 8.67 -1.03
C ALA A 226 -6.32 7.85 -2.21
N THR A 227 -6.41 6.52 -2.06
CA THR A 227 -6.91 5.61 -3.11
C THR A 227 -8.40 5.37 -2.97
N LEU A 228 -9.15 5.44 -4.09
CA LEU A 228 -10.60 5.37 -4.17
C LEU A 228 -11.09 4.20 -5.04
N GLY A 229 -10.30 3.11 -5.09
CA GLY A 229 -10.64 1.95 -5.91
C GLY A 229 -10.90 2.32 -7.37
N GLY A 230 -12.08 1.97 -7.89
CA GLY A 230 -12.47 2.26 -9.27
C GLY A 230 -12.63 3.75 -9.58
N ALA A 231 -12.85 4.61 -8.58
CA ALA A 231 -12.91 6.06 -8.72
C ALA A 231 -11.52 6.72 -8.85
N GLY A 232 -10.45 5.93 -8.73
CA GLY A 232 -9.08 6.39 -8.93
C GLY A 232 -8.35 6.78 -7.65
N ALA A 233 -7.74 7.96 -7.61
CA ALA A 233 -7.05 8.43 -6.42
C ALA A 233 -6.98 9.97 -6.37
N VAL A 234 -6.82 10.49 -5.16
CA VAL A 234 -6.56 11.90 -4.88
C VAL A 234 -5.15 12.05 -4.31
N LEU A 235 -4.41 13.02 -4.82
CA LEU A 235 -3.12 13.42 -4.26
C LEU A 235 -3.24 14.84 -3.72
N VAL A 236 -2.75 15.05 -2.51
CA VAL A 236 -2.65 16.38 -1.88
C VAL A 236 -1.24 16.58 -1.36
N ASP A 237 -0.64 17.71 -1.70
CA ASP A 237 0.63 18.18 -1.13
C ASP A 237 0.59 19.71 -0.90
N ALA A 238 1.71 20.30 -0.53
CA ALA A 238 1.82 21.76 -0.30
C ALA A 238 1.54 22.59 -1.57
N THR A 239 1.64 22.00 -2.76
CA THR A 239 1.50 22.72 -4.03
C THR A 239 0.08 22.68 -4.61
N GLY A 240 -0.76 21.76 -4.11
CA GLY A 240 -2.14 21.64 -4.57
C GLY A 240 -2.82 20.34 -4.22
N ALA A 241 -3.92 20.09 -4.91
CA ALA A 241 -4.70 18.85 -4.86
C ALA A 241 -5.09 18.41 -6.27
N TRP A 242 -5.06 17.12 -6.52
CA TRP A 242 -5.41 16.54 -7.84
C TRP A 242 -6.20 15.25 -7.66
N HIS A 243 -7.11 15.04 -8.59
CA HIS A 243 -7.84 13.77 -8.73
C HIS A 243 -7.48 13.12 -10.07
N ALA A 244 -7.19 11.84 -10.05
CA ALA A 244 -6.94 11.05 -11.24
C ALA A 244 -7.93 9.88 -11.34
N VAL A 245 -8.45 9.67 -12.55
CA VAL A 245 -9.41 8.60 -12.86
C VAL A 245 -8.73 7.60 -13.79
N PRO A 246 -8.77 6.28 -13.47
CA PRO A 246 -8.24 5.25 -14.33
C PRO A 246 -9.03 5.13 -15.64
N PRO A 247 -8.43 4.55 -16.70
CA PRO A 247 -9.20 4.13 -17.86
C PRO A 247 -10.18 3.01 -17.46
N PRO A 248 -11.26 2.78 -18.23
CA PRO A 248 -12.13 1.63 -18.02
C PRO A 248 -11.31 0.34 -18.01
N THR A 249 -11.35 -0.38 -16.91
CA THR A 249 -10.53 -1.56 -16.67
C THR A 249 -11.42 -2.73 -16.25
N ARG A 250 -11.23 -3.90 -16.90
CA ARG A 250 -11.86 -5.13 -16.42
C ARG A 250 -11.11 -5.60 -15.17
N VAL A 251 -11.76 -5.49 -14.02
CA VAL A 251 -11.19 -5.94 -12.75
C VAL A 251 -11.19 -7.46 -12.71
N VAL A 252 -10.02 -8.05 -12.45
CA VAL A 252 -9.79 -9.48 -12.23
C VAL A 252 -9.50 -9.74 -10.76
N SER A 253 -8.66 -8.90 -10.12
CA SER A 253 -8.36 -8.97 -8.69
C SER A 253 -8.01 -7.57 -8.17
N THR A 254 -8.48 -7.22 -6.98
CA THR A 254 -8.09 -5.97 -6.32
C THR A 254 -6.89 -6.13 -5.39
N VAL A 255 -6.39 -7.36 -5.21
CA VAL A 255 -5.26 -7.65 -4.31
C VAL A 255 -3.97 -7.08 -4.92
N GLY A 256 -3.22 -6.33 -4.11
CA GLY A 256 -1.98 -5.70 -4.55
C GLY A 256 -2.15 -4.44 -5.42
N ALA A 257 -3.38 -4.02 -5.76
CA ALA A 257 -3.61 -2.80 -6.52
C ALA A 257 -3.12 -1.55 -5.76
N GLY A 258 -3.37 -1.48 -4.45
CA GLY A 258 -2.86 -0.41 -3.58
C GLY A 258 -1.33 -0.38 -3.47
N ASP A 259 -0.69 -1.56 -3.39
CA ASP A 259 0.76 -1.70 -3.34
C ASP A 259 1.40 -1.25 -4.66
N SER A 260 0.79 -1.64 -5.79
CA SER A 260 1.21 -1.22 -7.13
C SER A 260 0.99 0.29 -7.34
N SER A 261 -0.10 0.84 -6.83
CA SER A 261 -0.37 2.29 -6.85
C SER A 261 0.72 3.05 -6.08
N LEU A 262 1.07 2.60 -4.87
CA LEU A 262 2.17 3.21 -4.11
C LEU A 262 3.49 3.12 -4.87
N PHE A 263 3.82 1.96 -5.43
CA PHE A 263 5.01 1.80 -6.26
C PHE A 263 5.02 2.79 -7.43
N GLY A 264 3.91 2.93 -8.16
CA GLY A 264 3.80 3.86 -9.29
C GLY A 264 4.12 5.31 -8.90
N TYR A 265 3.58 5.77 -7.76
CA TYR A 265 3.91 7.09 -7.19
C TYR A 265 5.41 7.22 -6.89
N LEU A 266 5.98 6.26 -6.16
CA LEU A 266 7.38 6.30 -5.72
C LEU A 266 8.34 6.26 -6.92
N ALA A 267 8.05 5.43 -7.90
CA ALA A 267 8.86 5.33 -9.13
C ALA A 267 8.83 6.60 -9.95
N ALA A 268 7.69 7.28 -10.05
CA ALA A 268 7.57 8.58 -10.72
C ALA A 268 8.31 9.68 -9.94
N ASP A 269 8.19 9.70 -8.61
CA ASP A 269 8.90 10.65 -7.75
C ASP A 269 10.42 10.50 -7.84
N LEU A 270 10.94 9.28 -7.90
CA LEU A 270 12.39 9.02 -8.09
C LEU A 270 12.93 9.57 -9.43
N ARG A 271 12.06 9.73 -10.44
CA ARG A 271 12.40 10.37 -11.72
C ARG A 271 12.22 11.88 -11.71
N GLY A 272 11.82 12.48 -10.58
CA GLY A 272 11.58 13.91 -10.46
C GLY A 272 10.28 14.39 -11.09
N ALA A 273 9.29 13.51 -11.29
CA ALA A 273 8.01 13.86 -11.88
C ALA A 273 7.22 14.86 -11.02
N ALA A 274 6.42 15.72 -11.67
CA ALA A 274 5.51 16.62 -10.97
C ALA A 274 4.36 15.85 -10.28
N ALA A 275 3.68 16.51 -9.33
CA ALA A 275 2.62 15.87 -8.54
C ALA A 275 1.50 15.24 -9.39
N PRO A 276 0.97 15.89 -10.46
CA PRO A 276 -0.01 15.26 -11.34
C PRO A 276 0.51 13.99 -12.03
N ASP A 277 1.78 13.98 -12.44
CA ASP A 277 2.38 12.84 -13.13
C ASP A 277 2.66 11.68 -12.16
N ARG A 278 3.03 11.97 -10.90
CA ARG A 278 3.13 10.96 -9.83
C ARG A 278 1.77 10.32 -9.57
N LEU A 279 0.71 11.11 -9.51
CA LEU A 279 -0.65 10.61 -9.34
C LEU A 279 -1.11 9.77 -10.54
N ALA A 280 -0.83 10.23 -11.77
CA ALA A 280 -1.14 9.47 -12.98
C ALA A 280 -0.44 8.10 -12.98
N ALA A 281 0.83 8.05 -12.60
CA ALA A 281 1.58 6.81 -12.48
C ALA A 281 1.00 5.88 -11.40
N ALA A 282 0.64 6.43 -10.24
CA ALA A 282 0.00 5.68 -9.16
C ALA A 282 -1.30 5.00 -9.63
N VAL A 283 -2.19 5.75 -10.27
CA VAL A 283 -3.48 5.24 -10.76
C VAL A 283 -3.28 4.23 -11.90
N ALA A 284 -2.33 4.47 -12.80
CA ALA A 284 -2.02 3.56 -13.90
C ALA A 284 -1.51 2.20 -13.41
N TYR A 285 -0.56 2.19 -12.46
CA TYR A 285 -0.04 0.95 -11.87
C TYR A 285 -1.11 0.21 -11.05
N GLY A 286 -1.91 0.92 -10.25
CA GLY A 286 -3.02 0.32 -9.51
C GLY A 286 -4.07 -0.31 -10.43
N SER A 287 -4.45 0.39 -11.51
CA SER A 287 -5.39 -0.10 -12.51
C SER A 287 -4.85 -1.30 -13.29
N ALA A 288 -3.57 -1.29 -13.68
CA ALA A 288 -2.92 -2.42 -14.34
C ALA A 288 -2.89 -3.65 -13.43
N ALA A 289 -2.56 -3.48 -12.15
CA ALA A 289 -2.59 -4.57 -11.18
C ALA A 289 -3.99 -5.16 -11.01
N ALA A 290 -5.03 -4.31 -10.97
CA ALA A 290 -6.41 -4.76 -10.85
C ALA A 290 -6.89 -5.60 -12.05
N ALA A 291 -6.24 -5.48 -13.22
CA ALA A 291 -6.52 -6.28 -14.40
C ALA A 291 -5.81 -7.65 -14.40
N LEU A 292 -4.95 -7.93 -13.43
CA LEU A 292 -4.16 -9.15 -13.32
C LEU A 292 -4.69 -10.08 -12.21
N PRO A 293 -4.47 -11.39 -12.30
CA PRO A 293 -4.93 -12.33 -11.29
C PRO A 293 -4.09 -12.29 -10.00
N GLY A 294 -4.76 -12.42 -8.86
CA GLY A 294 -4.13 -12.54 -7.53
C GLY A 294 -3.25 -11.35 -7.19
N THR A 295 -2.02 -11.62 -6.75
CA THR A 295 -0.97 -10.62 -6.44
C THR A 295 0.04 -10.47 -7.57
N THR A 296 -0.34 -10.75 -8.81
CA THR A 296 0.52 -10.54 -9.97
C THR A 296 0.87 -9.06 -10.11
N VAL A 297 2.16 -8.78 -10.22
CA VAL A 297 2.66 -7.40 -10.31
C VAL A 297 2.69 -6.96 -11.77
N PRO A 298 2.16 -5.79 -12.12
CA PRO A 298 2.22 -5.29 -13.49
C PRO A 298 3.66 -4.92 -13.89
N THR A 299 4.01 -5.25 -15.12
CA THR A 299 5.23 -4.76 -15.78
C THR A 299 5.01 -3.37 -16.37
N PRO A 300 6.06 -2.60 -16.71
CA PRO A 300 5.91 -1.32 -17.38
C PRO A 300 5.10 -1.39 -18.70
N GLU A 301 5.08 -2.54 -19.36
CA GLU A 301 4.33 -2.77 -20.60
C GLU A 301 2.82 -2.88 -20.39
N ASP A 302 2.40 -3.30 -19.18
CA ASP A 302 0.99 -3.36 -18.79
C ASP A 302 0.43 -1.99 -18.41
N VAL A 303 1.31 -1.02 -18.13
CA VAL A 303 0.94 0.27 -17.53
C VAL A 303 0.72 1.34 -18.60
N ARG A 304 -0.47 1.94 -18.63
CA ARG A 304 -0.88 2.93 -19.61
C ARG A 304 -1.10 4.30 -18.97
N THR A 305 -0.05 4.93 -18.45
CA THR A 305 -0.13 6.22 -17.75
C THR A 305 -0.81 7.30 -18.57
N HIS A 306 -0.57 7.33 -19.89
CA HIS A 306 -1.17 8.33 -20.80
C HIS A 306 -2.69 8.23 -20.96
N THR A 307 -3.32 7.17 -20.49
CA THR A 307 -4.78 7.01 -20.52
C THR A 307 -5.46 7.47 -19.22
N VAL A 308 -4.68 7.79 -18.17
CA VAL A 308 -5.19 8.31 -16.91
C VAL A 308 -5.52 9.80 -17.08
N ARG A 309 -6.71 10.19 -16.65
CA ARG A 309 -7.14 11.59 -16.68
C ARG A 309 -6.90 12.23 -15.33
N VAL A 310 -6.09 13.28 -15.28
CA VAL A 310 -5.79 14.03 -14.05
C VAL A 310 -6.40 15.43 -14.15
N ARG A 311 -7.03 15.88 -13.07
CA ARG A 311 -7.53 17.26 -12.92
C ARG A 311 -7.08 17.83 -11.59
N ALA A 312 -6.80 19.13 -11.56
CA ALA A 312 -6.63 19.86 -10.32
C ALA A 312 -7.97 20.00 -9.57
N LEU A 313 -7.91 20.02 -8.25
CA LEU A 313 -9.04 20.31 -7.37
C LEU A 313 -8.82 21.67 -6.70
N ASP A 314 -9.82 22.54 -6.76
CA ASP A 314 -9.78 23.83 -6.08
C ASP A 314 -10.30 23.67 -4.64
N LEU A 315 -9.41 23.71 -3.67
CA LEU A 315 -9.76 23.59 -2.25
C LEU A 315 -10.20 24.91 -1.61
N SER A 316 -10.18 26.02 -2.33
CA SER A 316 -10.67 27.32 -1.86
C SER A 316 -12.19 27.48 -2.05
N ALA A 317 -12.80 26.70 -2.94
CA ALA A 317 -14.24 26.67 -3.12
C ALA A 317 -14.90 25.88 -1.96
N THR A 318 -15.47 26.59 -1.01
CA THR A 318 -16.46 26.01 -0.08
C THR A 318 -17.55 25.31 -0.90
N ALA A 319 -17.93 24.08 -0.50
CA ALA A 319 -19.00 23.35 -1.15
C ALA A 319 -20.27 24.24 -1.22
N HIS A 320 -20.47 24.89 -2.33
CA HIS A 320 -21.76 25.47 -2.66
C HIS A 320 -22.63 24.30 -3.13
N GLU A 321 -23.70 24.04 -2.37
CA GLU A 321 -24.88 23.36 -2.85
C GLU A 321 -25.36 24.12 -4.12
N GLY A 322 -24.94 23.64 -5.27
CA GLY A 322 -25.29 24.18 -6.58
C GLY A 322 -26.24 23.22 -7.25
N GLU A 323 -27.56 23.48 -7.10
CA GLU A 323 -28.57 22.90 -7.99
C GLU A 323 -28.16 23.06 -9.47
N PRO A 324 -28.34 22.05 -10.32
CA PRO A 324 -28.17 22.21 -11.75
C PRO A 324 -29.36 23.01 -12.29
N SER A 325 -29.14 24.29 -12.59
CA SER A 325 -30.11 25.10 -13.35
C SER A 325 -30.13 24.61 -14.80
N TRP A 326 -31.03 23.71 -15.12
CA TRP A 326 -31.47 23.50 -16.50
C TRP A 326 -32.40 24.64 -16.86
N GLN A 327 -31.91 25.63 -17.62
CA GLN A 327 -32.77 26.52 -18.34
C GLN A 327 -32.90 26.04 -19.78
N SER A 328 -34.15 25.94 -20.16
CA SER A 328 -34.82 25.56 -21.41
C SER A 328 -34.13 25.96 -22.73
#